data_a83e4bae8591acc6e914698e4e3f3729
#
_entry.id   a83e4bae8591acc6e914698e4e3f3729
#
_cell.length_a   1.000
_cell.length_b   1.000
_cell.length_c   1.000
_cell.angle_alpha   90.00
_cell.angle_beta   90.00
_cell.angle_gamma   90.00
#
_symmetry.space_group_name_H-M   'P 1'
#
loop_
_entity.id
_entity.type
_entity.pdbx_description
1 polymer ?
#
loop_
_entity_poly.entity_id
_entity_poly.type
_entity_poly.pdbx_seq_one_letter_code
_entity_poly.pdbx_strand_id
1 'polypeptide(L)'
;MINGTFYYEEDKTMKRKTVVALLAASMILSMAMPAAASDSTEESTEVTTEAATEAAAEADASQPITKAEDLDPAIAATTAETTQELPLVANEGDASFSMFVDDSSATGEFVMMDELKKQTNVDVELRLFPYETATERLNLDLNSGDYADVIAGWTLSDSLILNYGVNQGVFVPLEEYFEKSCPKITEILNLKGVREKMTAPDGHIYSIPYVVEDDLVGYTPYINGQWLENLGLEMPTTTDEFEAVLQAFKDQDANGNGDTTDEIPFSTDPNNKHIEAMAGYFGMPMNKKGLAIVDGETVYGGVSSKYREFLSWFSGMYQKGLIDTELYTQDSSTWEGKGSRDLYGVSIAYGSNEFSGIARGPEKSVWDVLPVLNTENGGIWLRDTSGFSVYRTQVVVTDNAEDPELICRWFDNAFSLENGIGISTGPVGTIVTKEDDGYHVIDKSTLSEEDQEKYSWANLWPQAVSKYMPAGFRLVEANPDYDEKAAVEKIYEPNMTEGVIEENWIDMGSIDTYADISTAIKDYFEQQQAMFVAGEQDINDDATWQAYVDGMYALGLEDWLSIQGISTIAE
;
A
#
# COMPACT_ATOMS: atom_id res chain seq x y z
N MET A 1 -8.54 -31.64 47.74
CA MET A 1 -7.51 -32.68 47.91
C MET A 1 -7.28 -33.29 46.56
N ILE A 2 -6.02 -33.27 46.21
CA ILE A 2 -5.27 -33.98 45.16
C ILE A 2 -5.22 -33.31 43.79
N ASN A 3 -4.06 -32.65 43.62
CA ASN A 3 -3.40 -32.21 42.39
C ASN A 3 -3.09 -33.37 41.45
N GLY A 4 -3.18 -33.12 40.17
CA GLY A 4 -2.62 -33.96 39.12
C GLY A 4 -2.19 -33.10 37.91
N THR A 5 -0.96 -32.60 38.00
CA THR A 5 -0.25 -31.94 36.91
C THR A 5 0.28 -33.02 35.97
N PHE A 6 -0.18 -33.04 34.71
CA PHE A 6 0.47 -33.84 33.65
C PHE A 6 1.29 -32.91 32.77
N TYR A 7 2.62 -33.11 32.82
CA TYR A 7 3.57 -32.61 31.83
C TYR A 7 3.46 -33.46 30.56
N TYR A 8 3.29 -32.83 29.43
CA TYR A 8 3.56 -33.44 28.12
C TYR A 8 4.81 -32.77 27.56
N GLU A 9 5.89 -33.54 27.55
CA GLU A 9 7.07 -33.28 26.74
C GLU A 9 6.79 -33.79 25.31
N GLU A 10 6.62 -32.91 24.33
CA GLU A 10 6.53 -33.31 22.92
C GLU A 10 7.88 -33.19 22.24
N ASP A 11 8.29 -34.34 21.69
CA ASP A 11 9.50 -34.59 20.95
C ASP A 11 9.57 -33.79 19.64
N LYS A 12 10.40 -32.76 19.62
CA LYS A 12 10.60 -31.82 18.49
C LYS A 12 11.36 -32.39 17.28
N THR A 13 11.67 -33.70 17.27
CA THR A 13 12.56 -34.29 16.24
C THR A 13 11.85 -34.98 15.06
N MET A 14 10.52 -35.06 15.05
CA MET A 14 9.82 -35.85 14.04
C MET A 14 9.03 -35.01 12.98
N LYS A 15 8.94 -33.70 13.10
CA LYS A 15 8.20 -32.84 12.14
C LYS A 15 9.04 -32.29 10.97
N ARG A 16 10.36 -32.48 10.98
CA ARG A 16 11.24 -31.94 9.91
C ARG A 16 11.46 -32.88 8.71
N LYS A 17 10.97 -34.10 8.72
CA LYS A 17 11.21 -35.07 7.62
C LYS A 17 10.01 -35.35 6.72
N THR A 18 8.83 -34.82 7.00
CA THR A 18 7.61 -35.16 6.25
C THR A 18 7.18 -34.07 5.26
N VAL A 19 7.70 -32.85 5.36
CA VAL A 19 7.36 -31.73 4.46
C VAL A 19 8.20 -31.75 3.16
N VAL A 20 9.38 -32.36 3.16
CA VAL A 20 10.26 -32.41 1.98
C VAL A 20 9.87 -33.49 0.95
N ALA A 21 8.99 -34.41 1.30
CA ALA A 21 8.64 -35.55 0.43
C ALA A 21 7.36 -35.35 -0.42
N LEU A 22 6.63 -34.24 -0.29
CA LEU A 22 5.39 -34.00 -1.04
C LEU A 22 5.52 -33.01 -2.21
N LEU A 23 6.67 -32.35 -2.36
CA LEU A 23 6.92 -31.41 -3.46
C LEU A 23 7.68 -32.00 -4.66
N ALA A 24 8.05 -33.27 -4.63
CA ALA A 24 8.80 -33.94 -5.70
C ALA A 24 7.96 -34.81 -6.65
N ALA A 25 6.65 -34.86 -6.51
CA ALA A 25 5.80 -35.83 -7.25
C ALA A 25 4.83 -35.22 -8.28
N SER A 26 4.85 -33.91 -8.54
CA SER A 26 3.94 -33.28 -9.51
C SER A 26 4.56 -32.73 -10.80
N MET A 27 5.82 -33.06 -11.09
CA MET A 27 6.51 -32.64 -12.32
C MET A 27 6.75 -33.79 -13.29
N ILE A 28 5.75 -34.50 -13.73
CA ILE A 28 5.81 -35.28 -15.00
C ILE A 28 4.37 -35.49 -15.49
N LEU A 29 3.83 -34.64 -16.33
CA LEU A 29 2.97 -35.01 -17.47
C LEU A 29 2.34 -33.77 -18.12
N SER A 30 2.97 -33.23 -19.17
CA SER A 30 2.26 -32.75 -20.35
C SER A 30 3.27 -32.35 -21.42
N MET A 31 3.51 -33.23 -22.35
CA MET A 31 4.08 -32.92 -23.65
C MET A 31 3.04 -33.20 -24.74
N ALA A 32 3.02 -32.30 -25.70
CA ALA A 32 2.57 -32.42 -27.08
C ALA A 32 1.13 -32.05 -27.42
N MET A 33 0.98 -30.93 -28.18
CA MET A 33 0.68 -31.01 -29.61
C MET A 33 0.50 -29.61 -30.25
N PRO A 34 0.48 -29.48 -31.62
CA PRO A 34 1.30 -28.54 -32.32
C PRO A 34 0.57 -27.34 -32.96
N ALA A 35 1.40 -26.42 -33.45
CA ALA A 35 1.05 -25.21 -34.19
C ALA A 35 0.16 -25.41 -35.42
N ALA A 36 -0.75 -24.46 -35.64
CA ALA A 36 -1.27 -24.16 -36.96
C ALA A 36 -1.23 -22.65 -37.21
N ALA A 37 -0.45 -22.23 -38.15
CA ALA A 37 -0.36 -20.87 -38.66
C ALA A 37 -1.58 -20.52 -39.51
N SER A 38 -2.07 -19.28 -39.43
CA SER A 38 -2.79 -18.64 -40.54
C SER A 38 -2.49 -17.14 -40.55
N ASP A 39 -1.98 -16.78 -41.69
CA ASP A 39 -1.62 -15.48 -42.25
C ASP A 39 -2.86 -14.63 -42.51
N SER A 40 -2.87 -13.33 -42.14
CA SER A 40 -3.66 -12.32 -42.84
C SER A 40 -3.19 -10.90 -42.55
N THR A 41 -2.62 -10.33 -43.52
CA THR A 41 -2.31 -8.97 -43.99
C THR A 41 -2.92 -7.78 -43.28
N GLU A 42 -2.00 -6.81 -43.11
CA GLU A 42 -2.08 -5.42 -42.72
C GLU A 42 -3.11 -4.57 -43.51
N GLU A 43 -3.70 -3.63 -42.78
CA GLU A 43 -4.03 -2.32 -43.33
C GLU A 43 -3.80 -1.23 -42.28
N SER A 44 -2.73 -0.47 -42.46
CA SER A 44 -2.33 0.65 -41.63
C SER A 44 -3.19 1.88 -41.94
N THR A 45 -3.78 2.46 -40.89
CA THR A 45 -4.31 3.82 -40.95
C THR A 45 -3.53 4.69 -39.96
N GLU A 46 -2.68 5.56 -40.51
CA GLU A 46 -2.03 6.64 -39.76
C GLU A 46 -3.09 7.61 -39.23
N VAL A 47 -3.14 7.78 -37.93
CA VAL A 47 -3.80 8.91 -37.25
C VAL A 47 -2.69 9.78 -36.66
N THR A 48 -2.51 10.94 -37.28
CA THR A 48 -1.64 12.01 -36.84
C THR A 48 -2.11 12.53 -35.48
N THR A 49 -1.32 12.33 -34.43
CA THR A 49 -1.51 12.97 -33.13
C THR A 49 -0.89 14.35 -33.16
N GLU A 50 -1.73 15.39 -33.18
CA GLU A 50 -1.28 16.74 -32.82
C GLU A 50 -1.01 16.80 -31.32
N ALA A 51 0.23 17.12 -30.97
CA ALA A 51 0.68 17.40 -29.62
C ALA A 51 0.01 18.68 -29.11
N ALA A 52 -0.91 18.53 -28.18
CA ALA A 52 -1.32 19.63 -27.31
C ALA A 52 -0.43 19.62 -26.06
N THR A 53 0.70 20.33 -26.18
CA THR A 53 1.48 20.76 -25.01
C THR A 53 0.75 21.97 -24.44
N GLU A 54 -0.05 21.80 -23.41
CA GLU A 54 -0.47 22.90 -22.55
C GLU A 54 0.13 22.71 -21.17
N ALA A 55 0.86 23.76 -20.81
CA ALA A 55 1.56 23.91 -19.55
C ALA A 55 0.64 23.63 -18.37
N ALA A 56 0.99 22.66 -17.55
CA ALA A 56 0.59 22.65 -16.16
C ALA A 56 1.18 23.92 -15.55
N ALA A 57 0.33 24.85 -15.15
CA ALA A 57 0.75 25.95 -14.32
C ALA A 57 1.38 25.35 -13.07
N GLU A 58 2.65 25.68 -12.81
CA GLU A 58 3.30 25.48 -11.53
C GLU A 58 2.42 26.19 -10.49
N ALA A 59 1.58 25.44 -9.79
CA ALA A 59 0.98 25.93 -8.57
C ALA A 59 2.13 26.13 -7.59
N ASP A 60 2.30 27.35 -7.13
CA ASP A 60 3.24 27.69 -6.07
C ASP A 60 2.86 26.84 -4.82
N ALA A 61 3.62 25.80 -4.56
CA ALA A 61 3.39 24.82 -3.49
C ALA A 61 3.60 25.41 -2.07
N SER A 62 3.57 26.74 -1.91
CA SER A 62 4.05 27.44 -0.72
C SER A 62 2.99 27.74 0.34
N GLN A 63 1.70 27.54 0.08
CA GLN A 63 0.66 27.75 1.10
C GLN A 63 -0.43 26.67 1.04
N PRO A 64 -0.77 26.04 2.17
CA PRO A 64 -1.82 25.04 2.21
C PRO A 64 -3.19 25.65 1.88
N ILE A 65 -4.01 24.93 1.11
CA ILE A 65 -5.38 25.30 0.81
C ILE A 65 -6.26 24.91 1.99
N THR A 66 -6.78 25.91 2.72
CA THR A 66 -7.59 25.69 3.93
C THR A 66 -9.08 25.92 3.71
N LYS A 67 -9.47 26.45 2.53
CA LYS A 67 -10.85 26.75 2.17
C LYS A 67 -11.23 26.04 0.88
N ALA A 68 -12.46 25.53 0.82
CA ALA A 68 -12.98 24.88 -0.38
C ALA A 68 -12.99 25.80 -1.61
N GLU A 69 -13.22 27.10 -1.41
CA GLU A 69 -13.26 28.12 -2.46
C GLU A 69 -11.90 28.43 -3.11
N ASP A 70 -10.82 28.07 -2.46
CA ASP A 70 -9.44 28.29 -2.92
C ASP A 70 -8.89 27.06 -3.69
N LEU A 71 -9.61 25.94 -3.70
CA LEU A 71 -9.25 24.76 -4.48
C LEU A 71 -9.31 25.06 -5.98
N ASP A 72 -8.49 24.36 -6.77
CA ASP A 72 -8.58 24.37 -8.23
C ASP A 72 -10.03 24.09 -8.66
N PRO A 73 -10.58 24.82 -9.66
CA PRO A 73 -11.96 24.61 -10.11
C PRO A 73 -12.31 23.17 -10.45
N ALA A 74 -11.36 22.39 -11.00
CA ALA A 74 -11.55 20.97 -11.28
C ALA A 74 -11.68 20.13 -9.99
N ILE A 75 -11.00 20.56 -8.91
CA ILE A 75 -11.05 19.93 -7.59
C ILE A 75 -12.22 20.51 -6.77
N ALA A 76 -12.45 21.82 -6.85
CA ALA A 76 -13.55 22.49 -6.16
C ALA A 76 -14.92 21.95 -6.56
N ALA A 77 -15.08 21.49 -7.82
CA ALA A 77 -16.29 20.81 -8.26
C ALA A 77 -16.60 19.55 -7.44
N THR A 78 -15.57 18.88 -6.92
CA THR A 78 -15.73 17.68 -6.08
C THR A 78 -16.06 18.02 -4.62
N THR A 79 -15.90 19.27 -4.18
CA THR A 79 -16.20 19.73 -2.80
C THR A 79 -17.56 20.40 -2.67
N ALA A 80 -18.31 20.58 -3.77
CA ALA A 80 -19.64 21.14 -3.72
C ALA A 80 -20.51 20.41 -2.69
N GLU A 81 -21.27 21.14 -1.89
CA GLU A 81 -22.19 20.53 -0.92
C GLU A 81 -23.11 19.54 -1.63
N THR A 82 -23.38 18.39 -0.97
CA THR A 82 -24.27 17.41 -1.56
C THR A 82 -25.62 18.06 -1.88
N THR A 83 -26.08 17.85 -3.10
CA THR A 83 -27.42 18.27 -3.52
C THR A 83 -28.47 17.22 -3.21
N GLN A 84 -28.05 16.10 -2.60
CA GLN A 84 -28.94 15.03 -2.19
C GLN A 84 -29.85 15.53 -1.05
N GLU A 85 -31.13 15.18 -1.13
CA GLU A 85 -32.04 15.42 -0.01
C GLU A 85 -31.65 14.44 1.12
N LEU A 86 -31.30 15.00 2.27
CA LEU A 86 -31.05 14.25 3.51
C LEU A 86 -32.26 14.42 4.46
N PRO A 87 -32.60 13.37 5.23
CA PRO A 87 -32.00 12.04 5.22
C PRO A 87 -32.35 11.24 3.96
N LEU A 88 -31.51 10.25 3.60
CA LEU A 88 -31.70 9.42 2.39
C LEU A 88 -32.99 8.60 2.46
N VAL A 89 -33.40 8.19 3.66
CA VAL A 89 -34.68 7.53 3.95
C VAL A 89 -35.42 8.29 5.06
N ALA A 90 -36.75 8.20 5.06
CA ALA A 90 -37.60 9.06 5.88
C ALA A 90 -37.45 8.82 7.39
N ASN A 91 -37.25 7.57 7.80
CA ASN A 91 -37.14 7.21 9.21
C ASN A 91 -35.92 6.32 9.46
N GLU A 92 -35.36 6.45 10.64
CA GLU A 92 -34.31 5.54 11.14
C GLU A 92 -34.86 4.11 11.19
N GLY A 93 -34.06 3.14 10.66
CA GLY A 93 -34.43 1.73 10.59
C GLY A 93 -35.27 1.33 9.37
N ASP A 94 -35.63 2.29 8.47
CA ASP A 94 -36.34 1.97 7.22
C ASP A 94 -35.40 1.33 6.17
N ALA A 95 -34.09 1.52 6.31
CA ALA A 95 -33.10 0.92 5.41
C ALA A 95 -31.80 0.54 6.15
N SER A 96 -31.21 -0.57 5.71
CA SER A 96 -29.92 -1.03 6.19
C SER A 96 -29.21 -1.83 5.10
N PHE A 97 -27.88 -1.95 5.23
CA PHE A 97 -27.09 -2.89 4.46
C PHE A 97 -25.94 -3.45 5.30
N SER A 98 -25.48 -4.63 4.95
CA SER A 98 -24.33 -5.27 5.58
C SER A 98 -23.05 -4.96 4.80
N MET A 99 -21.93 -4.79 5.51
CA MET A 99 -20.63 -4.52 4.91
C MET A 99 -19.56 -5.42 5.51
N PHE A 100 -18.93 -6.25 4.67
CA PHE A 100 -17.70 -6.94 5.00
C PHE A 100 -16.55 -5.95 4.97
N VAL A 101 -15.70 -5.95 5.99
CA VAL A 101 -14.52 -5.07 6.05
C VAL A 101 -13.32 -5.85 6.59
N ASP A 102 -12.20 -5.78 5.89
CA ASP A 102 -10.92 -6.27 6.38
C ASP A 102 -10.21 -5.16 7.18
N ASP A 103 -10.39 -5.17 8.47
CA ASP A 103 -9.79 -4.18 9.36
C ASP A 103 -9.30 -4.83 10.64
N SER A 104 -7.96 -4.85 10.84
CA SER A 104 -7.32 -5.43 12.00
C SER A 104 -7.33 -4.52 13.24
N SER A 105 -7.58 -3.22 13.06
CA SER A 105 -7.57 -2.24 14.15
C SER A 105 -8.93 -2.08 14.85
N ALA A 106 -9.96 -2.79 14.37
CA ALA A 106 -11.34 -2.46 14.66
C ALA A 106 -11.78 -2.81 16.08
N THR A 107 -12.17 -1.79 16.82
CA THR A 107 -12.99 -1.93 18.04
C THR A 107 -14.47 -2.25 17.71
N GLY A 108 -14.87 -2.08 16.44
CA GLY A 108 -16.23 -2.26 15.95
C GLY A 108 -17.12 -1.02 16.07
N GLU A 109 -16.64 0.05 16.70
CA GLU A 109 -17.37 1.32 16.86
C GLU A 109 -16.62 2.43 16.13
N PHE A 110 -17.23 3.01 15.11
CA PHE A 110 -16.62 4.09 14.32
C PHE A 110 -17.47 5.34 14.38
N VAL A 111 -16.84 6.43 14.82
CA VAL A 111 -17.51 7.72 15.04
C VAL A 111 -18.27 8.20 13.80
N MET A 112 -17.64 8.11 12.63
CA MET A 112 -18.26 8.62 11.39
C MET A 112 -19.34 7.70 10.82
N MET A 113 -19.35 6.42 11.16
CA MET A 113 -20.50 5.55 10.85
C MET A 113 -21.75 6.01 11.59
N ASP A 114 -21.62 6.38 12.88
CA ASP A 114 -22.70 6.94 13.68
C ASP A 114 -23.16 8.32 13.16
N GLU A 115 -22.23 9.17 12.74
CA GLU A 115 -22.57 10.48 12.17
C GLU A 115 -23.30 10.34 10.83
N LEU A 116 -22.85 9.45 9.94
CA LEU A 116 -23.52 9.18 8.68
C LEU A 116 -24.90 8.54 8.90
N LYS A 117 -25.06 7.64 9.87
CA LYS A 117 -26.38 7.12 10.25
C LYS A 117 -27.33 8.25 10.64
N LYS A 118 -26.91 9.21 11.48
CA LYS A 118 -27.73 10.37 11.86
C LYS A 118 -28.10 11.26 10.67
N GLN A 119 -27.18 11.40 9.70
CA GLN A 119 -27.41 12.21 8.49
C GLN A 119 -28.36 11.52 7.52
N THR A 120 -28.25 10.22 7.36
CA THR A 120 -28.90 9.46 6.27
C THR A 120 -30.11 8.65 6.70
N ASN A 121 -30.27 8.35 7.98
CA ASN A 121 -31.17 7.35 8.56
C ASN A 121 -30.93 5.92 8.03
N VAL A 122 -29.75 5.62 7.47
CA VAL A 122 -29.38 4.30 6.97
C VAL A 122 -28.49 3.61 7.99
N ASP A 123 -28.85 2.38 8.35
CA ASP A 123 -28.05 1.51 9.22
C ASP A 123 -27.02 0.72 8.40
N VAL A 124 -25.79 0.63 8.91
CA VAL A 124 -24.72 -0.20 8.31
C VAL A 124 -24.30 -1.26 9.32
N GLU A 125 -24.52 -2.54 8.97
CA GLU A 125 -24.05 -3.68 9.76
C GLU A 125 -22.64 -4.06 9.33
N LEU A 126 -21.64 -3.72 10.16
CA LEU A 126 -20.25 -4.04 9.87
C LEU A 126 -19.93 -5.50 10.25
N ARG A 127 -19.31 -6.24 9.33
CA ARG A 127 -18.72 -7.57 9.53
C ARG A 127 -17.21 -7.44 9.41
N LEU A 128 -16.54 -7.24 10.54
CA LEU A 128 -15.12 -6.94 10.60
C LEU A 128 -14.29 -8.22 10.69
N PHE A 129 -13.22 -8.30 9.90
CA PHE A 129 -12.32 -9.43 9.87
C PHE A 129 -10.87 -8.94 9.92
N PRO A 130 -10.00 -9.52 10.76
CA PRO A 130 -8.58 -9.24 10.73
C PRO A 130 -8.00 -9.52 9.35
N TYR A 131 -7.12 -8.66 8.87
CA TYR A 131 -6.51 -8.74 7.53
C TYR A 131 -5.92 -10.13 7.24
N GLU A 132 -5.26 -10.75 8.24
CA GLU A 132 -4.61 -12.06 8.12
C GLU A 132 -5.60 -13.20 7.77
N THR A 133 -6.87 -13.06 8.14
CA THR A 133 -7.91 -14.07 7.90
C THR A 133 -8.97 -13.62 6.90
N ALA A 134 -8.99 -12.34 6.54
CA ALA A 134 -10.02 -11.75 5.71
C ALA A 134 -10.08 -12.38 4.31
N THR A 135 -8.94 -12.67 3.68
CA THR A 135 -8.88 -13.32 2.36
C THR A 135 -9.53 -14.71 2.36
N GLU A 136 -9.22 -15.53 3.36
CA GLU A 136 -9.83 -16.87 3.48
C GLU A 136 -11.34 -16.75 3.73
N ARG A 137 -11.72 -15.83 4.61
CA ARG A 137 -13.13 -15.58 4.93
C ARG A 137 -13.91 -15.10 3.72
N LEU A 138 -13.40 -14.11 2.98
CA LEU A 138 -14.04 -13.60 1.78
C LEU A 138 -14.23 -14.69 0.72
N ASN A 139 -13.22 -15.52 0.50
CA ASN A 139 -13.32 -16.66 -0.42
C ASN A 139 -14.40 -17.67 0.01
N LEU A 140 -14.54 -17.95 1.31
CA LEU A 140 -15.60 -18.82 1.83
C LEU A 140 -16.99 -18.20 1.61
N ASP A 141 -17.16 -16.92 1.90
CA ASP A 141 -18.43 -16.21 1.74
C ASP A 141 -18.84 -16.16 0.26
N LEU A 142 -17.93 -15.78 -0.64
CA LEU A 142 -18.19 -15.76 -2.09
C LEU A 142 -18.53 -17.14 -2.65
N ASN A 143 -17.82 -18.20 -2.23
CA ASN A 143 -18.10 -19.56 -2.68
C ASN A 143 -19.40 -20.14 -2.13
N SER A 144 -19.83 -19.73 -0.94
CA SER A 144 -21.08 -20.21 -0.31
C SER A 144 -22.32 -19.43 -0.76
N GLY A 145 -22.12 -18.22 -1.32
CA GLY A 145 -23.21 -17.30 -1.62
C GLY A 145 -23.75 -16.53 -0.39
N ASP A 146 -23.06 -16.60 0.77
CA ASP A 146 -23.44 -15.91 2.02
C ASP A 146 -22.53 -14.69 2.25
N TYR A 147 -22.47 -13.82 1.26
CA TYR A 147 -21.67 -12.61 1.31
C TYR A 147 -22.51 -11.38 1.68
N ALA A 148 -21.85 -10.33 2.16
CA ALA A 148 -22.47 -9.07 2.52
C ALA A 148 -22.97 -8.30 1.29
N ASP A 149 -23.87 -7.31 1.51
CA ASP A 149 -24.34 -6.40 0.46
C ASP A 149 -23.20 -5.55 -0.11
N VAL A 150 -22.23 -5.21 0.72
CA VAL A 150 -21.00 -4.47 0.37
C VAL A 150 -19.78 -5.27 0.85
N ILE A 151 -18.75 -5.31 0.03
CA ILE A 151 -17.43 -5.82 0.41
C ILE A 151 -16.44 -4.68 0.27
N ALA A 152 -15.74 -4.36 1.36
CA ALA A 152 -14.73 -3.32 1.41
C ALA A 152 -13.43 -3.89 1.98
N GLY A 153 -12.31 -3.63 1.30
CA GLY A 153 -11.04 -4.10 1.84
C GLY A 153 -9.89 -4.18 0.86
N TRP A 154 -8.71 -4.30 1.45
CA TRP A 154 -7.45 -4.55 0.75
C TRP A 154 -7.36 -5.98 0.21
N THR A 155 -8.25 -6.87 0.65
CA THR A 155 -8.38 -8.24 0.13
C THR A 155 -9.00 -8.29 -1.26
N LEU A 156 -9.70 -7.23 -1.69
CA LEU A 156 -10.20 -7.11 -3.04
C LEU A 156 -9.04 -6.91 -4.03
N SER A 157 -9.18 -7.50 -5.21
CA SER A 157 -8.18 -7.45 -6.27
C SER A 157 -8.84 -7.35 -7.64
N ASP A 158 -8.08 -6.94 -8.65
CA ASP A 158 -8.55 -6.95 -10.03
C ASP A 158 -9.09 -8.32 -10.45
N SER A 159 -8.41 -9.40 -10.09
CA SER A 159 -8.86 -10.76 -10.39
C SER A 159 -10.21 -11.09 -9.78
N LEU A 160 -10.47 -10.64 -8.55
CA LEU A 160 -11.79 -10.83 -7.91
C LEU A 160 -12.87 -10.00 -8.61
N ILE A 161 -12.59 -8.74 -8.98
CA ILE A 161 -13.54 -7.91 -9.72
C ILE A 161 -13.85 -8.51 -11.09
N LEU A 162 -12.82 -8.94 -11.82
CA LEU A 162 -13.02 -9.56 -13.13
C LEU A 162 -13.76 -10.89 -13.03
N ASN A 163 -13.47 -11.70 -12.03
CA ASN A 163 -14.14 -12.98 -11.85
C ASN A 163 -15.58 -12.83 -11.35
N TYR A 164 -15.80 -12.12 -10.25
CA TYR A 164 -17.12 -12.02 -9.61
C TYR A 164 -17.99 -10.89 -10.19
N GLY A 165 -17.39 -9.82 -10.73
CA GLY A 165 -18.10 -8.76 -11.44
C GLY A 165 -18.39 -9.17 -12.88
N VAL A 166 -17.35 -9.18 -13.72
CA VAL A 166 -17.50 -9.34 -15.17
C VAL A 166 -18.01 -10.74 -15.55
N ASN A 167 -17.43 -11.81 -14.98
CA ASN A 167 -17.79 -13.18 -15.38
C ASN A 167 -19.06 -13.72 -14.73
N GLN A 168 -19.25 -13.45 -13.41
CA GLN A 168 -20.31 -14.09 -12.63
C GLN A 168 -21.46 -13.16 -12.30
N GLY A 169 -21.28 -11.83 -12.37
CA GLY A 169 -22.31 -10.84 -12.07
C GLY A 169 -22.68 -10.74 -10.59
N VAL A 170 -21.83 -11.25 -9.69
CA VAL A 170 -21.98 -11.12 -8.23
C VAL A 170 -21.70 -9.69 -7.77
N PHE A 171 -20.67 -9.06 -8.33
CA PHE A 171 -20.46 -7.62 -8.12
C PHE A 171 -21.21 -6.87 -9.21
N VAL A 172 -22.02 -5.87 -8.81
CA VAL A 172 -22.91 -5.18 -9.74
C VAL A 172 -22.21 -3.97 -10.39
N PRO A 173 -22.47 -3.69 -11.67
CA PRO A 173 -22.03 -2.45 -12.32
C PRO A 173 -22.67 -1.23 -11.65
N LEU A 174 -21.89 -0.18 -11.38
CA LEU A 174 -22.32 0.96 -10.55
C LEU A 174 -22.46 2.28 -11.31
N GLU A 175 -21.92 2.41 -12.52
CA GLU A 175 -21.84 3.67 -13.25
C GLU A 175 -23.21 4.31 -13.50
N GLU A 176 -24.25 3.52 -13.75
CA GLU A 176 -25.61 4.04 -13.96
C GLU A 176 -26.19 4.68 -12.70
N TYR A 177 -25.90 4.09 -11.50
CA TYR A 177 -26.30 4.68 -10.22
C TYR A 177 -25.52 5.95 -9.91
N PHE A 178 -24.22 5.96 -10.23
CA PHE A 178 -23.38 7.15 -10.04
C PHE A 178 -23.89 8.32 -10.88
N GLU A 179 -24.10 8.10 -12.18
CA GLU A 179 -24.55 9.15 -13.10
C GLU A 179 -25.95 9.67 -12.76
N LYS A 180 -26.82 8.80 -12.25
CA LYS A 180 -28.18 9.16 -11.88
C LYS A 180 -28.29 9.90 -10.56
N SER A 181 -27.53 9.48 -9.53
CA SER A 181 -27.86 9.81 -8.14
C SER A 181 -26.67 10.22 -7.27
N CYS A 182 -25.43 10.20 -7.80
CA CYS A 182 -24.21 10.38 -7.01
C CYS A 182 -23.33 11.49 -7.59
N PRO A 183 -23.68 12.78 -7.38
CA PRO A 183 -22.95 13.90 -7.97
C PRO A 183 -21.48 13.95 -7.54
N LYS A 184 -21.16 13.62 -6.27
CA LYS A 184 -19.78 13.64 -5.78
C LYS A 184 -18.92 12.55 -6.41
N ILE A 185 -19.43 11.31 -6.43
CA ILE A 185 -18.73 10.20 -7.08
C ILE A 185 -18.54 10.50 -8.56
N THR A 186 -19.53 11.06 -9.25
CA THR A 186 -19.41 11.42 -10.67
C THR A 186 -18.36 12.51 -10.90
N GLU A 187 -18.29 13.52 -10.03
CA GLU A 187 -17.26 14.56 -10.09
C GLU A 187 -15.85 13.95 -9.87
N ILE A 188 -15.69 13.03 -8.91
CA ILE A 188 -14.43 12.31 -8.67
C ILE A 188 -14.03 11.48 -9.89
N LEU A 189 -14.97 10.76 -10.50
CA LEU A 189 -14.72 10.00 -11.72
C LEU A 189 -14.32 10.89 -12.91
N ASN A 190 -14.68 12.16 -12.90
CA ASN A 190 -14.29 13.12 -13.94
C ASN A 190 -12.91 13.76 -13.71
N LEU A 191 -12.25 13.49 -12.57
CA LEU A 191 -10.84 13.84 -12.40
C LEU A 191 -9.99 13.11 -13.46
N LYS A 192 -8.90 13.77 -13.88
CA LYS A 192 -8.04 13.28 -14.97
C LYS A 192 -7.57 11.83 -14.73
N GLY A 193 -7.96 10.92 -15.62
CA GLY A 193 -7.52 9.51 -15.60
C GLY A 193 -8.28 8.62 -14.62
N VAL A 194 -9.10 9.16 -13.70
CA VAL A 194 -9.79 8.35 -12.67
C VAL A 194 -10.79 7.40 -13.31
N ARG A 195 -11.69 7.92 -14.16
CA ARG A 195 -12.71 7.06 -14.84
C ARG A 195 -12.05 5.95 -15.66
N GLU A 196 -10.97 6.25 -16.36
CA GLU A 196 -10.24 5.27 -17.16
C GLU A 196 -9.67 4.14 -16.29
N LYS A 197 -9.02 4.49 -15.18
CA LYS A 197 -8.48 3.51 -14.21
C LYS A 197 -9.57 2.68 -13.54
N MET A 198 -10.75 3.26 -13.28
CA MET A 198 -11.89 2.57 -12.65
C MET A 198 -12.66 1.65 -13.59
N THR A 199 -12.62 1.92 -14.91
CA THR A 199 -13.42 1.17 -15.90
C THR A 199 -12.74 -0.16 -16.22
N ALA A 200 -13.43 -1.26 -15.94
CA ALA A 200 -12.98 -2.62 -16.24
C ALA A 200 -12.98 -2.87 -17.76
N PRO A 201 -12.31 -3.95 -18.26
CA PRO A 201 -12.17 -4.23 -19.69
C PRO A 201 -13.47 -4.43 -20.46
N ASP A 202 -14.58 -4.75 -19.78
CA ASP A 202 -15.91 -4.87 -20.36
C ASP A 202 -16.67 -3.52 -20.49
N GLY A 203 -16.07 -2.45 -20.00
CA GLY A 203 -16.62 -1.08 -20.07
C GLY A 203 -17.42 -0.65 -18.86
N HIS A 204 -17.51 -1.47 -17.81
CA HIS A 204 -18.26 -1.19 -16.59
C HIS A 204 -17.37 -0.77 -15.42
N ILE A 205 -17.96 -0.09 -14.42
CA ILE A 205 -17.32 0.27 -13.15
C ILE A 205 -17.98 -0.56 -12.03
N TYR A 206 -17.19 -1.42 -11.39
CA TYR A 206 -17.68 -2.36 -10.36
C TYR A 206 -17.41 -1.91 -8.93
N SER A 207 -16.67 -0.81 -8.73
CA SER A 207 -16.28 -0.36 -7.41
C SER A 207 -16.54 1.12 -7.19
N ILE A 208 -16.75 1.47 -5.93
CA ILE A 208 -16.83 2.85 -5.48
C ILE A 208 -15.40 3.41 -5.46
N PRO A 209 -15.13 4.56 -6.10
CA PRO A 209 -13.78 5.08 -6.22
C PRO A 209 -13.18 5.38 -4.84
N TYR A 210 -11.91 5.01 -4.68
CA TYR A 210 -11.09 5.47 -3.57
C TYR A 210 -9.91 6.24 -4.18
N VAL A 211 -9.99 7.56 -4.14
CA VAL A 211 -8.98 8.45 -4.69
C VAL A 211 -8.39 9.25 -3.54
N VAL A 212 -7.10 9.16 -3.39
CA VAL A 212 -6.35 9.88 -2.36
C VAL A 212 -5.20 10.65 -2.97
N GLU A 213 -4.94 11.84 -2.42
CA GLU A 213 -3.63 12.45 -2.59
C GLU A 213 -2.62 11.56 -1.87
N ASP A 214 -1.61 11.15 -2.58
CA ASP A 214 -0.64 10.18 -2.10
C ASP A 214 0.76 10.75 -2.19
N ASP A 215 1.64 10.29 -1.32
CA ASP A 215 3.02 10.75 -1.30
C ASP A 215 3.76 10.27 -2.55
N LEU A 216 4.63 11.12 -3.07
CA LEU A 216 5.48 10.77 -4.22
C LEU A 216 6.44 9.62 -3.88
N VAL A 217 6.77 9.48 -2.59
CA VAL A 217 7.63 8.44 -2.04
C VAL A 217 6.98 7.85 -0.80
N GLY A 218 6.57 6.60 -0.86
CA GLY A 218 5.87 5.91 0.23
C GLY A 218 6.81 5.47 1.35
N TYR A 219 7.29 4.24 1.26
CA TYR A 219 8.18 3.64 2.25
C TYR A 219 9.63 4.05 2.03
N THR A 220 10.26 4.58 3.08
CA THR A 220 11.66 5.03 3.05
C THR A 220 12.42 4.57 4.29
N PRO A 221 13.76 4.45 4.22
CA PRO A 221 14.57 4.23 5.40
C PRO A 221 14.61 5.48 6.29
N TYR A 222 14.36 5.27 7.58
CA TYR A 222 14.59 6.24 8.65
C TYR A 222 15.79 5.79 9.48
N ILE A 223 16.66 6.72 9.82
CA ILE A 223 17.85 6.50 10.65
C ILE A 223 17.71 7.21 11.99
N ASN A 224 18.16 6.57 13.05
CA ASN A 224 18.12 7.15 14.39
C ASN A 224 19.17 8.26 14.52
N GLY A 225 18.73 9.52 14.41
CA GLY A 225 19.58 10.70 14.52
C GLY A 225 20.20 10.86 15.90
N GLN A 226 19.50 10.41 16.97
CA GLN A 226 20.06 10.43 18.32
C GLN A 226 21.23 9.44 18.46
N TRP A 227 21.17 8.27 17.82
CA TRP A 227 22.28 7.33 17.81
C TRP A 227 23.49 7.89 17.05
N LEU A 228 23.24 8.59 15.91
CA LEU A 228 24.31 9.31 15.21
C LEU A 228 24.97 10.35 16.13
N GLU A 229 24.18 11.17 16.83
CA GLU A 229 24.68 12.19 17.76
C GLU A 229 25.45 11.56 18.92
N ASN A 230 24.92 10.53 19.56
CA ASN A 230 25.54 9.84 20.68
C ASN A 230 26.93 9.30 20.33
N LEU A 231 27.12 8.83 19.10
CA LEU A 231 28.38 8.28 18.61
C LEU A 231 29.25 9.31 17.87
N GLY A 232 28.75 10.53 17.67
CA GLY A 232 29.45 11.58 16.92
C GLY A 232 29.65 11.25 15.44
N LEU A 233 28.67 10.58 14.84
CA LEU A 233 28.67 10.18 13.43
C LEU A 233 27.88 11.19 12.59
N GLU A 234 28.30 11.35 11.33
CA GLU A 234 27.57 12.14 10.34
C GLU A 234 26.54 11.27 9.60
N MET A 235 25.50 11.91 9.02
CA MET A 235 24.52 11.27 8.16
C MET A 235 25.21 10.62 6.95
N PRO A 236 25.08 9.29 6.73
CA PRO A 236 25.71 8.64 5.59
C PRO A 236 25.05 9.06 4.27
N THR A 237 25.88 9.20 3.23
CA THR A 237 25.47 9.58 1.86
C THR A 237 25.86 8.55 0.82
N THR A 238 26.68 7.58 1.20
CA THR A 238 27.11 6.46 0.36
C THR A 238 26.84 5.12 1.04
N THR A 239 26.79 4.05 0.27
CA THR A 239 26.61 2.70 0.80
C THR A 239 27.75 2.26 1.72
N ASP A 240 28.98 2.70 1.45
CA ASP A 240 30.16 2.42 2.30
C ASP A 240 30.06 3.16 3.65
N GLU A 241 29.68 4.43 3.64
CA GLU A 241 29.45 5.21 4.85
C GLU A 241 28.30 4.62 5.68
N PHE A 242 27.21 4.18 5.01
CA PHE A 242 26.08 3.54 5.66
C PHE A 242 26.49 2.25 6.37
N GLU A 243 27.24 1.38 5.70
CA GLU A 243 27.75 0.15 6.32
C GLU A 243 28.66 0.47 7.53
N ALA A 244 29.50 1.51 7.44
CA ALA A 244 30.33 1.93 8.55
C ALA A 244 29.51 2.46 9.74
N VAL A 245 28.43 3.20 9.48
CA VAL A 245 27.48 3.65 10.52
C VAL A 245 26.79 2.47 11.18
N LEU A 246 26.26 1.51 10.40
CA LEU A 246 25.65 0.30 10.95
C LEU A 246 26.63 -0.52 11.79
N GLN A 247 27.90 -0.60 11.38
CA GLN A 247 28.94 -1.28 12.15
C GLN A 247 29.19 -0.55 13.49
N ALA A 248 29.20 0.78 13.48
CA ALA A 248 29.37 1.57 14.69
C ALA A 248 28.17 1.41 15.64
N PHE A 249 26.95 1.36 15.13
CA PHE A 249 25.74 1.07 15.90
C PHE A 249 25.84 -0.30 16.57
N LYS A 250 26.30 -1.32 15.85
CA LYS A 250 26.46 -2.68 16.39
C LYS A 250 27.52 -2.77 17.49
N ASP A 251 28.63 -2.06 17.35
CA ASP A 251 29.80 -2.25 18.19
C ASP A 251 29.81 -1.37 19.46
N GLN A 252 28.91 -0.38 19.54
CA GLN A 252 28.87 0.62 20.61
C GLN A 252 27.46 0.73 21.20
N ASP A 253 27.36 1.27 22.41
CA ASP A 253 26.10 1.63 23.08
C ASP A 253 25.49 2.86 22.41
N ALA A 254 24.79 2.63 21.28
CA ALA A 254 24.28 3.70 20.44
C ALA A 254 23.02 4.33 21.03
N ASN A 255 22.16 3.54 21.68
CA ASN A 255 20.94 4.01 22.35
C ASN A 255 21.24 4.62 23.73
N GLY A 256 22.46 4.45 24.26
CA GLY A 256 22.90 5.05 25.52
C GLY A 256 22.32 4.43 26.79
N ASN A 257 21.79 3.20 26.70
CA ASN A 257 21.15 2.52 27.81
C ASN A 257 22.14 1.77 28.72
N GLY A 258 23.41 1.62 28.31
CA GLY A 258 24.47 0.93 29.04
C GLY A 258 24.64 -0.55 28.65
N ASP A 259 23.89 -1.06 27.68
CA ASP A 259 24.01 -2.41 27.11
C ASP A 259 24.43 -2.30 25.64
N THR A 260 25.61 -2.77 25.27
CA THR A 260 26.15 -2.74 23.91
C THR A 260 25.77 -3.97 23.10
N THR A 261 24.76 -4.74 23.52
CA THR A 261 24.41 -6.02 22.91
C THR A 261 22.98 -6.09 22.43
N ASP A 262 22.19 -5.06 22.66
CA ASP A 262 20.77 -5.00 22.29
C ASP A 262 20.48 -4.13 21.07
N GLU A 263 21.49 -3.43 20.51
CA GLU A 263 21.36 -2.67 19.30
C GLU A 263 21.15 -3.58 18.07
N ILE A 264 20.13 -3.24 17.29
CA ILE A 264 19.83 -3.83 15.98
C ILE A 264 20.09 -2.75 14.93
N PRO A 265 21.22 -2.79 14.21
CA PRO A 265 21.58 -1.70 13.32
C PRO A 265 20.58 -1.43 12.21
N PHE A 266 19.98 -2.49 11.63
CA PHE A 266 18.95 -2.38 10.59
C PHE A 266 17.86 -3.44 10.76
N SER A 267 16.60 -3.04 10.66
CA SER A 267 15.44 -3.93 10.55
C SER A 267 14.35 -3.30 9.68
N THR A 268 13.29 -4.02 9.39
CA THR A 268 12.08 -3.50 8.73
C THR A 268 10.88 -4.40 9.03
N ASP A 269 9.67 -3.91 8.78
CA ASP A 269 8.44 -4.70 8.90
C ASP A 269 8.54 -5.95 8.01
N PRO A 270 8.36 -7.16 8.56
CA PRO A 270 8.43 -8.40 7.82
C PRO A 270 7.38 -8.55 6.72
N ASN A 271 6.19 -7.93 6.90
CA ASN A 271 5.11 -7.96 5.93
C ASN A 271 5.28 -6.90 4.82
N ASN A 272 5.98 -5.80 5.14
CA ASN A 272 6.23 -4.68 4.25
C ASN A 272 7.73 -4.34 4.17
N LYS A 273 8.57 -5.32 3.82
CA LYS A 273 10.03 -5.16 3.89
C LYS A 273 10.57 -3.98 3.07
N HIS A 274 10.04 -3.81 1.85
CA HIS A 274 10.47 -2.78 0.88
C HIS A 274 11.98 -2.68 0.66
N ILE A 275 12.74 -3.74 0.99
CA ILE A 275 14.20 -3.74 0.78
C ILE A 275 14.55 -3.65 -0.70
N GLU A 276 13.66 -4.07 -1.61
CA GLU A 276 13.81 -3.98 -3.07
C GLU A 276 14.01 -2.53 -3.53
N ALA A 277 13.39 -1.57 -2.84
CA ALA A 277 13.57 -0.15 -3.15
C ALA A 277 15.03 0.29 -2.98
N MET A 278 15.77 -0.34 -2.03
CA MET A 278 17.20 -0.06 -1.82
C MET A 278 18.08 -0.50 -3.01
N ALA A 279 17.57 -1.36 -3.91
CA ALA A 279 18.27 -1.66 -5.16
C ALA A 279 18.44 -0.42 -6.05
N GLY A 280 17.65 0.62 -5.78
CA GLY A 280 17.82 1.95 -6.36
C GLY A 280 19.18 2.60 -6.05
N TYR A 281 19.83 2.27 -4.94
CA TYR A 281 21.20 2.72 -4.64
C TYR A 281 22.23 2.20 -5.67
N PHE A 282 21.89 1.11 -6.34
CA PHE A 282 22.66 0.48 -7.41
C PHE A 282 22.10 0.82 -8.80
N GLY A 283 21.13 1.75 -8.88
CA GLY A 283 20.51 2.20 -10.13
C GLY A 283 19.41 1.28 -10.66
N MET A 284 18.75 0.49 -9.77
CA MET A 284 17.60 -0.33 -10.09
C MET A 284 16.46 -0.06 -9.08
N PRO A 285 15.78 1.09 -9.19
CA PRO A 285 14.70 1.46 -8.27
C PRO A 285 13.46 0.58 -8.51
N MET A 286 13.23 -0.39 -7.64
CA MET A 286 12.18 -1.40 -7.80
C MET A 286 11.10 -1.30 -6.72
N ASN A 287 9.89 -1.75 -7.09
CA ASN A 287 8.84 -2.10 -6.13
C ASN A 287 8.95 -3.58 -5.69
N LYS A 288 8.06 -4.00 -4.79
CA LYS A 288 8.00 -5.39 -4.27
C LYS A 288 7.77 -6.46 -5.33
N LYS A 289 7.23 -6.09 -6.50
CA LYS A 289 6.99 -7.02 -7.62
C LYS A 289 8.24 -7.18 -8.51
N GLY A 290 9.35 -6.50 -8.18
CA GLY A 290 10.55 -6.47 -9.01
C GLY A 290 10.43 -5.58 -10.25
N LEU A 291 9.38 -4.75 -10.33
CA LEU A 291 9.20 -3.77 -11.40
C LEU A 291 9.94 -2.49 -11.07
N ALA A 292 10.59 -1.89 -12.05
CA ALA A 292 11.39 -0.68 -11.95
C ALA A 292 11.04 0.32 -13.06
N ILE A 293 11.44 1.57 -12.88
CA ILE A 293 11.46 2.57 -13.94
C ILE A 293 12.92 2.82 -14.34
N VAL A 294 13.26 2.56 -15.59
CA VAL A 294 14.57 2.84 -16.18
C VAL A 294 14.35 3.63 -17.47
N ASP A 295 14.99 4.81 -17.57
CA ASP A 295 14.85 5.72 -18.71
C ASP A 295 13.37 6.07 -19.05
N GLY A 296 12.52 6.16 -18.01
CA GLY A 296 11.09 6.46 -18.15
C GLY A 296 10.19 5.28 -18.56
N GLU A 297 10.75 4.09 -18.73
CA GLU A 297 10.00 2.88 -19.08
C GLU A 297 9.89 1.92 -17.89
N THR A 298 8.73 1.25 -17.77
CA THR A 298 8.55 0.16 -16.80
C THR A 298 9.28 -1.08 -17.30
N VAL A 299 10.19 -1.61 -16.48
CA VAL A 299 11.00 -2.80 -16.77
C VAL A 299 10.93 -3.79 -15.61
N TYR A 300 11.24 -5.05 -15.84
CA TYR A 300 11.47 -6.01 -14.78
C TYR A 300 12.94 -6.01 -14.36
N GLY A 301 13.22 -5.60 -13.14
CA GLY A 301 14.58 -5.48 -12.58
C GLY A 301 15.05 -6.68 -11.76
N GLY A 302 14.13 -7.58 -11.36
CA GLY A 302 14.41 -8.66 -10.41
C GLY A 302 15.42 -9.71 -10.87
N VAL A 303 15.79 -9.75 -12.15
CA VAL A 303 16.83 -10.64 -12.69
C VAL A 303 18.06 -9.88 -13.21
N SER A 304 18.14 -8.58 -12.95
CA SER A 304 19.22 -7.73 -13.45
C SER A 304 20.53 -7.90 -12.67
N SER A 305 21.63 -7.57 -13.33
CA SER A 305 22.96 -7.54 -12.71
C SER A 305 23.03 -6.54 -11.54
N LYS A 306 22.30 -5.42 -11.62
CA LYS A 306 22.23 -4.40 -10.56
C LYS A 306 21.47 -4.88 -9.33
N TYR A 307 20.41 -5.66 -9.52
CA TYR A 307 19.73 -6.30 -8.40
C TYR A 307 20.61 -7.35 -7.72
N ARG A 308 21.36 -8.12 -8.51
CA ARG A 308 22.37 -9.05 -7.98
C ARG A 308 23.43 -8.33 -7.13
N GLU A 309 23.90 -7.16 -7.59
CA GLU A 309 24.86 -6.32 -6.87
C GLU A 309 24.28 -5.83 -5.53
N PHE A 310 23.05 -5.33 -5.54
CA PHE A 310 22.31 -4.99 -4.33
C PHE A 310 22.21 -6.20 -3.36
N LEU A 311 21.77 -7.35 -3.83
CA LEU A 311 21.66 -8.55 -2.99
C LEU A 311 23.00 -8.99 -2.40
N SER A 312 24.09 -8.88 -3.16
CA SER A 312 25.43 -9.19 -2.68
C SER A 312 25.85 -8.27 -1.53
N TRP A 313 25.60 -6.97 -1.68
CA TRP A 313 25.85 -5.98 -0.63
C TRP A 313 24.98 -6.22 0.60
N PHE A 314 23.69 -6.43 0.43
CA PHE A 314 22.74 -6.63 1.52
C PHE A 314 23.01 -7.93 2.28
N SER A 315 23.30 -9.02 1.56
CA SER A 315 23.74 -10.31 2.13
C SER A 315 25.05 -10.14 2.92
N GLY A 316 26.01 -9.36 2.39
CA GLY A 316 27.25 -9.06 3.09
C GLY A 316 27.01 -8.37 4.45
N MET A 317 26.09 -7.44 4.52
CA MET A 317 25.69 -6.79 5.78
C MET A 317 24.98 -7.77 6.72
N TYR A 318 24.08 -8.62 6.21
CA TYR A 318 23.41 -9.64 7.01
C TYR A 318 24.42 -10.62 7.64
N GLN A 319 25.40 -11.10 6.86
CA GLN A 319 26.46 -11.99 7.36
C GLN A 319 27.36 -11.33 8.42
N LYS A 320 27.53 -10.01 8.37
CA LYS A 320 28.23 -9.23 9.41
C LYS A 320 27.36 -9.02 10.65
N GLY A 321 26.07 -9.38 10.62
CA GLY A 321 25.11 -9.13 11.69
C GLY A 321 24.76 -7.64 11.83
N LEU A 322 24.77 -6.89 10.73
CA LEU A 322 24.33 -5.49 10.67
C LEU A 322 22.82 -5.40 10.37
N ILE A 323 22.19 -6.51 10.01
CA ILE A 323 20.77 -6.63 9.73
C ILE A 323 20.16 -7.59 10.75
N ASP A 324 18.96 -7.29 11.20
CA ASP A 324 18.19 -8.11 12.14
C ASP A 324 18.13 -9.57 11.64
N THR A 325 18.59 -10.50 12.46
CA THR A 325 18.58 -11.93 12.12
C THR A 325 17.15 -12.49 12.04
N GLU A 326 16.19 -11.81 12.63
CA GLU A 326 14.77 -12.16 12.59
C GLU A 326 14.01 -11.48 11.44
N LEU A 327 14.69 -10.76 10.52
CA LEU A 327 14.10 -10.02 9.39
C LEU A 327 13.04 -10.80 8.61
N TYR A 328 13.19 -12.11 8.45
CA TYR A 328 12.29 -12.99 7.71
C TYR A 328 11.41 -13.88 8.60
N THR A 329 11.49 -13.76 9.92
CA THR A 329 10.81 -14.67 10.86
C THR A 329 10.02 -13.99 11.97
N GLN A 330 10.26 -12.73 12.25
CA GLN A 330 9.46 -11.93 13.19
C GLN A 330 8.10 -11.59 12.57
N ASP A 331 7.15 -11.18 13.39
CA ASP A 331 5.90 -10.55 12.98
C ASP A 331 5.95 -9.02 13.18
N SER A 332 4.97 -8.29 12.61
CA SER A 332 4.92 -6.82 12.72
C SER A 332 4.85 -6.35 14.17
N SER A 333 4.13 -7.03 15.04
CA SER A 333 4.02 -6.67 16.45
C SER A 333 5.36 -6.82 17.21
N THR A 334 6.16 -7.80 16.85
CA THR A 334 7.53 -7.97 17.36
C THR A 334 8.43 -6.85 16.88
N TRP A 335 8.35 -6.48 15.59
CA TRP A 335 9.08 -5.37 15.02
C TRP A 335 8.72 -4.04 15.69
N GLU A 336 7.43 -3.71 15.83
CA GLU A 336 6.95 -2.54 16.57
C GLU A 336 7.43 -2.54 18.03
N GLY A 337 7.33 -3.70 18.69
CA GLY A 337 7.77 -3.86 20.08
C GLY A 337 9.28 -3.69 20.28
N LYS A 338 10.13 -3.99 19.32
CA LYS A 338 11.57 -3.70 19.34
C LYS A 338 11.82 -2.20 19.10
N GLY A 339 11.16 -1.62 18.09
CA GLY A 339 11.31 -0.20 17.74
C GLY A 339 10.87 0.74 18.87
N SER A 340 9.75 0.46 19.53
CA SER A 340 9.25 1.26 20.66
C SER A 340 10.16 1.22 21.89
N ARG A 341 11.12 0.29 21.95
CA ARG A 341 12.16 0.21 22.97
C ARG A 341 13.49 0.85 22.56
N ASP A 342 13.50 1.56 21.43
CA ASP A 342 14.70 2.20 20.88
C ASP A 342 15.84 1.20 20.57
N LEU A 343 15.50 0.06 19.96
CA LEU A 343 16.48 -0.98 19.62
C LEU A 343 16.97 -0.90 18.17
N TYR A 344 16.41 -0.03 17.32
CA TYR A 344 16.78 0.08 15.91
C TYR A 344 17.64 1.30 15.61
N GLY A 345 18.70 1.10 14.82
CA GLY A 345 19.47 2.16 14.22
C GLY A 345 18.85 2.69 12.93
N VAL A 346 18.33 1.78 12.09
CA VAL A 346 17.64 2.10 10.84
C VAL A 346 16.43 1.19 10.68
N SER A 347 15.30 1.75 10.19
CA SER A 347 14.15 0.96 9.78
C SER A 347 13.47 1.56 8.56
N ILE A 348 12.93 0.70 7.66
CA ILE A 348 12.09 1.13 6.54
C ILE A 348 10.64 1.14 7.01
N ALA A 349 9.95 2.27 6.79
CA ALA A 349 8.55 2.45 7.15
C ALA A 349 7.91 3.50 6.25
N TYR A 350 6.58 3.56 6.22
CA TYR A 350 5.86 4.69 5.63
C TYR A 350 6.05 5.97 6.45
N GLY A 351 6.15 5.84 7.76
CA GLY A 351 6.48 6.91 8.68
C GLY A 351 7.17 6.37 9.94
N SER A 352 8.03 7.19 10.55
CA SER A 352 8.83 6.79 11.71
C SER A 352 8.00 6.32 12.92
N ASN A 353 6.76 6.79 13.05
CA ASN A 353 5.84 6.42 14.12
C ASN A 353 5.36 4.96 14.05
N GLU A 354 5.39 4.32 12.88
CA GLU A 354 4.89 2.95 12.71
C GLU A 354 5.64 1.95 13.59
N PHE A 355 6.94 2.16 13.79
CA PHE A 355 7.75 1.27 14.60
C PHE A 355 8.26 1.91 15.90
N SER A 356 8.42 3.24 15.96
CA SER A 356 9.00 3.88 17.13
C SER A 356 8.00 4.10 18.28
N GLY A 357 6.69 4.11 17.96
CA GLY A 357 5.65 4.51 18.91
C GLY A 357 5.71 6.00 19.30
N ILE A 358 6.60 6.78 18.67
CA ILE A 358 6.79 8.22 18.91
C ILE A 358 6.00 8.98 17.84
N ALA A 359 5.17 9.94 18.28
CA ALA A 359 4.42 10.77 17.33
C ALA A 359 5.37 11.51 16.38
N ARG A 360 4.97 11.57 15.10
CA ARG A 360 5.71 12.28 14.03
C ARG A 360 5.88 13.78 14.34
N GLY A 361 6.84 14.38 13.71
CA GLY A 361 7.10 15.80 13.68
C GLY A 361 8.50 16.18 14.13
N PRO A 362 9.06 17.27 13.58
CA PRO A 362 10.46 17.63 13.73
C PRO A 362 10.91 17.95 15.17
N GLU A 363 9.96 18.23 16.07
CA GLU A 363 10.27 18.52 17.49
C GLU A 363 10.15 17.30 18.40
N LYS A 364 9.64 16.15 17.90
CA LYS A 364 9.34 14.98 18.72
C LYS A 364 10.05 13.72 18.27
N SER A 365 10.32 13.58 16.98
CA SER A 365 10.99 12.40 16.43
C SER A 365 12.50 12.52 16.58
N VAL A 366 13.14 11.45 17.03
CA VAL A 366 14.60 11.27 16.98
C VAL A 366 15.04 10.64 15.65
N TRP A 367 14.11 10.38 14.77
CA TRP A 367 14.30 9.69 13.50
C TRP A 367 14.46 10.72 12.37
N ASP A 368 15.56 10.63 11.68
CA ASP A 368 15.84 11.40 10.47
C ASP A 368 15.57 10.53 9.23
N VAL A 369 15.22 11.18 8.12
CA VAL A 369 15.10 10.51 6.84
C VAL A 369 16.49 10.18 6.31
N LEU A 370 16.77 8.90 6.02
CA LEU A 370 18.00 8.51 5.35
C LEU A 370 17.93 8.97 3.89
N PRO A 371 18.87 9.79 3.39
CA PRO A 371 18.86 10.19 1.98
C PRO A 371 19.12 9.00 1.05
N VAL A 372 18.83 9.17 -0.24
CA VAL A 372 19.19 8.18 -1.24
C VAL A 372 20.71 8.03 -1.27
N LEU A 373 21.19 6.83 -0.93
CA LEU A 373 22.62 6.55 -0.88
C LEU A 373 23.21 6.42 -2.28
N ASN A 374 24.40 6.94 -2.47
CA ASN A 374 25.12 6.89 -3.74
C ASN A 374 26.10 5.71 -3.78
N THR A 375 26.16 5.08 -4.93
CA THR A 375 27.23 4.19 -5.39
C THR A 375 27.91 4.81 -6.60
N GLU A 376 28.86 4.11 -7.21
CA GLU A 376 29.45 4.53 -8.49
C GLU A 376 28.41 4.62 -9.64
N ASN A 377 27.27 3.94 -9.50
CA ASN A 377 26.17 3.94 -10.47
C ASN A 377 25.17 5.09 -10.25
N GLY A 378 25.32 5.88 -9.19
CA GLY A 378 24.36 6.87 -8.73
C GLY A 378 23.18 6.21 -8.00
N GLY A 379 22.60 6.93 -7.03
CA GLY A 379 21.40 6.49 -6.33
C GLY A 379 20.14 7.02 -7.01
N ILE A 380 19.14 6.17 -7.21
CA ILE A 380 17.81 6.52 -7.75
C ILE A 380 16.76 5.88 -6.85
N TRP A 381 15.65 6.56 -6.63
CA TRP A 381 14.52 6.04 -5.87
C TRP A 381 13.26 6.01 -6.73
N LEU A 382 12.45 4.96 -6.56
CA LEU A 382 11.21 4.84 -7.31
C LEU A 382 10.22 5.91 -6.84
N ARG A 383 9.63 6.63 -7.79
CA ARG A 383 8.46 7.46 -7.52
C ARG A 383 7.23 6.55 -7.48
N ASP A 384 6.53 6.54 -6.37
CA ASP A 384 5.39 5.62 -6.16
C ASP A 384 4.13 6.10 -6.89
N THR A 385 3.90 7.41 -6.93
CA THR A 385 2.69 7.99 -7.52
C THR A 385 2.98 9.25 -8.34
N SER A 386 1.98 9.68 -9.13
CA SER A 386 1.99 10.98 -9.80
C SER A 386 1.41 12.12 -8.94
N GLY A 387 1.26 11.90 -7.63
CA GLY A 387 0.67 12.83 -6.67
C GLY A 387 -0.71 12.39 -6.17
N PHE A 388 -1.33 11.39 -6.79
CA PHE A 388 -2.53 10.74 -6.26
C PHE A 388 -2.60 9.29 -6.72
N SER A 389 -3.27 8.46 -5.90
CA SER A 389 -3.58 7.07 -6.18
C SER A 389 -5.07 6.85 -6.40
N VAL A 390 -5.40 5.94 -7.32
CA VAL A 390 -6.76 5.49 -7.60
C VAL A 390 -6.83 4.00 -7.27
N TYR A 391 -7.48 3.68 -6.15
CA TYR A 391 -7.70 2.31 -5.72
C TYR A 391 -9.03 1.82 -6.29
N ARG A 392 -8.95 1.09 -7.40
CA ARG A 392 -10.12 0.62 -8.18
C ARG A 392 -10.78 -0.64 -7.65
N THR A 393 -10.25 -1.22 -6.59
CA THR A 393 -10.75 -2.50 -6.05
C THR A 393 -11.24 -2.39 -4.60
N GLN A 394 -11.38 -1.16 -4.06
CA GLN A 394 -11.50 -0.97 -2.62
C GLN A 394 -12.89 -1.30 -2.05
N VAL A 395 -13.98 -1.01 -2.78
CA VAL A 395 -15.35 -1.24 -2.30
C VAL A 395 -16.23 -1.68 -3.47
N VAL A 396 -16.87 -2.83 -3.34
CA VAL A 396 -17.84 -3.35 -4.33
C VAL A 396 -19.20 -3.53 -3.69
N VAL A 397 -20.26 -3.43 -4.50
CA VAL A 397 -21.64 -3.77 -4.13
C VAL A 397 -21.98 -5.10 -4.77
N THR A 398 -22.59 -6.00 -4.00
CA THR A 398 -22.95 -7.33 -4.46
C THR A 398 -24.41 -7.41 -4.91
N ASP A 399 -24.77 -8.48 -5.62
CA ASP A 399 -26.16 -8.78 -6.03
C ASP A 399 -27.08 -9.18 -4.89
N ASN A 400 -26.56 -9.34 -3.65
CA ASN A 400 -27.37 -9.48 -2.43
C ASN A 400 -27.99 -8.15 -1.99
N ALA A 401 -27.44 -7.01 -2.42
CA ALA A 401 -27.93 -5.68 -2.04
C ALA A 401 -29.36 -5.45 -2.57
N GLU A 402 -30.31 -5.17 -1.68
CA GLU A 402 -31.70 -4.87 -2.06
C GLU A 402 -31.81 -3.53 -2.83
N ASP A 403 -30.98 -2.55 -2.49
CA ASP A 403 -30.97 -1.21 -3.11
C ASP A 403 -29.53 -0.73 -3.34
N PRO A 404 -28.87 -1.14 -4.43
CA PRO A 404 -27.53 -0.66 -4.79
C PRO A 404 -27.45 0.88 -4.99
N GLU A 405 -28.52 1.51 -5.47
CA GLU A 405 -28.58 2.97 -5.64
C GLU A 405 -28.52 3.70 -4.29
N LEU A 406 -29.22 3.20 -3.27
CA LEU A 406 -29.15 3.75 -1.92
C LEU A 406 -27.74 3.64 -1.33
N ILE A 407 -27.08 2.50 -1.53
CA ILE A 407 -25.69 2.29 -1.08
C ILE A 407 -24.77 3.30 -1.76
N CYS A 408 -24.86 3.46 -3.08
CA CYS A 408 -24.06 4.45 -3.81
C CYS A 408 -24.30 5.88 -3.29
N ARG A 409 -25.55 6.26 -3.02
CA ARG A 409 -25.90 7.55 -2.44
C ARG A 409 -25.36 7.75 -1.02
N TRP A 410 -25.30 6.68 -0.23
CA TRP A 410 -24.71 6.72 1.11
C TRP A 410 -23.20 7.05 1.04
N PHE A 411 -22.46 6.40 0.14
CA PHE A 411 -21.05 6.72 -0.12
C PHE A 411 -20.88 8.12 -0.72
N ASP A 412 -21.75 8.55 -1.61
CA ASP A 412 -21.72 9.89 -2.18
C ASP A 412 -21.83 10.97 -1.09
N ASN A 413 -22.68 10.74 -0.07
CA ASN A 413 -22.74 11.62 1.09
C ASN A 413 -21.47 11.55 1.95
N ALA A 414 -20.88 10.38 2.12
CA ALA A 414 -19.62 10.23 2.86
C ALA A 414 -18.47 11.01 2.20
N PHE A 415 -18.53 11.25 0.89
CA PHE A 415 -17.50 11.97 0.13
C PHE A 415 -17.69 13.49 0.10
N SER A 416 -18.64 14.04 0.85
CA SER A 416 -18.71 15.49 1.06
C SER A 416 -17.48 15.96 1.84
N LEU A 417 -17.05 17.22 1.61
CA LEU A 417 -15.84 17.76 2.26
C LEU A 417 -15.87 17.62 3.78
N GLU A 418 -17.01 17.97 4.42
CA GLU A 418 -17.11 17.92 5.88
C GLU A 418 -17.10 16.49 6.42
N ASN A 419 -17.68 15.53 5.69
CA ASN A 419 -17.56 14.12 6.04
C ASN A 419 -16.15 13.57 5.78
N GLY A 420 -15.49 13.98 4.71
CA GLY A 420 -14.08 13.66 4.44
C GLY A 420 -13.15 14.15 5.56
N ILE A 421 -13.33 15.39 6.02
CA ILE A 421 -12.65 15.94 7.20
C ILE A 421 -12.96 15.08 8.44
N GLY A 422 -14.23 14.74 8.64
CA GLY A 422 -14.68 13.92 9.76
C GLY A 422 -14.01 12.55 9.78
N ILE A 423 -13.92 11.90 8.61
CA ILE A 423 -13.28 10.59 8.41
C ILE A 423 -11.77 10.64 8.67
N SER A 424 -11.12 11.72 8.27
CA SER A 424 -9.65 11.84 8.35
C SER A 424 -9.17 12.40 9.69
N THR A 425 -9.96 13.29 10.33
CA THR A 425 -9.50 14.05 11.50
C THR A 425 -10.47 13.96 12.68
N GLY A 426 -11.77 13.94 12.40
CA GLY A 426 -12.85 13.92 13.40
C GLY A 426 -13.99 14.86 13.02
N PRO A 427 -15.22 14.65 13.57
CA PRO A 427 -16.43 15.33 13.14
C PRO A 427 -16.34 16.85 13.22
N VAL A 428 -16.79 17.53 12.15
CA VAL A 428 -16.95 18.98 12.13
C VAL A 428 -18.05 19.38 13.13
N GLY A 429 -17.77 20.39 13.92
CA GLY A 429 -18.61 20.83 15.04
C GLY A 429 -18.28 20.17 16.39
N THR A 430 -17.39 19.17 16.40
CA THR A 430 -16.94 18.49 17.64
C THR A 430 -15.41 18.54 17.77
N ILE A 431 -14.70 17.93 16.84
CA ILE A 431 -13.22 17.90 16.81
C ILE A 431 -12.68 18.97 15.87
N VAL A 432 -13.41 19.29 14.82
CA VAL A 432 -13.04 20.32 13.85
C VAL A 432 -14.07 21.44 13.90
N THR A 433 -13.60 22.70 13.92
CA THR A 433 -14.44 23.90 13.81
C THR A 433 -14.25 24.54 12.43
N LYS A 434 -15.32 25.13 11.89
CA LYS A 434 -15.27 25.88 10.63
C LYS A 434 -15.28 27.36 10.96
N GLU A 435 -14.25 28.08 10.53
CA GLU A 435 -14.04 29.50 10.75
C GLU A 435 -13.85 30.24 9.42
N ASP A 436 -13.70 31.57 9.45
CA ASP A 436 -13.59 32.41 8.23
C ASP A 436 -12.32 32.11 7.40
N ASP A 437 -11.25 31.62 8.04
CA ASP A 437 -9.95 31.28 7.44
C ASP A 437 -9.79 29.80 7.11
N GLY A 438 -10.75 28.96 7.47
CA GLY A 438 -10.73 27.53 7.13
C GLY A 438 -11.28 26.62 8.22
N TYR A 439 -10.82 25.37 8.18
CA TYR A 439 -11.17 24.35 9.17
C TYR A 439 -10.05 24.17 10.17
N HIS A 440 -10.39 24.25 11.45
CA HIS A 440 -9.46 24.18 12.58
C HIS A 440 -9.66 22.89 13.38
N VAL A 441 -8.60 22.20 13.74
CA VAL A 441 -8.66 21.06 14.64
C VAL A 441 -8.36 21.50 16.08
N ILE A 442 -9.15 21.04 17.03
CA ILE A 442 -8.86 21.29 18.45
C ILE A 442 -7.62 20.52 18.89
N ASP A 443 -6.92 21.01 19.91
CA ASP A 443 -5.84 20.26 20.53
C ASP A 443 -6.42 19.02 21.25
N LYS A 444 -6.34 17.85 20.62
CA LYS A 444 -6.88 16.59 21.14
C LYS A 444 -6.25 16.19 22.48
N SER A 445 -5.05 16.68 22.82
CA SER A 445 -4.40 16.41 24.10
C SER A 445 -5.14 17.03 25.30
N THR A 446 -6.04 17.98 25.03
CA THR A 446 -6.88 18.61 26.05
C THR A 446 -8.17 17.85 26.37
N LEU A 447 -8.47 16.82 25.58
CA LEU A 447 -9.62 15.95 25.78
C LEU A 447 -9.40 14.97 26.94
N SER A 448 -10.48 14.37 27.44
CA SER A 448 -10.39 13.22 28.33
C SER A 448 -9.72 12.04 27.64
N GLU A 449 -9.09 11.11 28.41
CA GLU A 449 -8.50 9.89 27.84
C GLU A 449 -9.52 9.08 27.03
N GLU A 450 -10.78 9.01 27.49
CA GLU A 450 -11.89 8.35 26.79
C GLU A 450 -12.19 9.03 25.44
N ASP A 451 -12.21 10.38 25.38
CA ASP A 451 -12.44 11.10 24.12
C ASP A 451 -11.21 11.05 23.21
N GLN A 452 -9.99 11.04 23.75
CA GLN A 452 -8.78 10.86 22.92
C GLN A 452 -8.80 9.50 22.22
N GLU A 453 -9.17 8.44 22.92
CA GLU A 453 -9.34 7.11 22.36
C GLU A 453 -10.48 7.08 21.34
N LYS A 454 -11.67 7.61 21.70
CA LYS A 454 -12.83 7.68 20.82
C LYS A 454 -12.56 8.38 19.50
N TYR A 455 -11.82 9.49 19.54
CA TYR A 455 -11.49 10.29 18.34
C TYR A 455 -10.07 10.00 17.83
N SER A 456 -9.50 8.85 18.21
CA SER A 456 -8.28 8.36 17.61
C SER A 456 -8.50 8.02 16.12
N TRP A 457 -7.45 8.06 15.32
CA TRP A 457 -7.55 7.77 13.88
C TRP A 457 -8.20 6.40 13.60
N ALA A 458 -7.86 5.38 14.39
CA ALA A 458 -8.40 4.03 14.24
C ALA A 458 -9.92 3.93 14.48
N ASN A 459 -10.49 4.83 15.29
CA ASN A 459 -11.90 4.80 15.67
C ASN A 459 -12.77 5.81 14.89
N LEU A 460 -12.21 6.55 13.94
CA LEU A 460 -13.00 7.47 13.11
C LEU A 460 -13.74 6.75 11.99
N TRP A 461 -13.04 5.90 11.27
CA TRP A 461 -13.52 5.26 10.06
C TRP A 461 -12.78 3.94 9.81
N PRO A 462 -13.44 2.89 9.28
CA PRO A 462 -12.72 1.67 8.89
C PRO A 462 -11.72 2.00 7.78
N GLN A 463 -10.44 1.70 7.99
CA GLN A 463 -9.37 2.17 7.11
C GLN A 463 -9.43 1.58 5.70
N ALA A 464 -10.00 0.39 5.58
CA ALA A 464 -10.19 -0.30 4.31
C ALA A 464 -11.41 0.18 3.50
N VAL A 465 -12.24 1.07 4.04
CA VAL A 465 -13.42 1.63 3.35
C VAL A 465 -13.06 2.91 2.61
N SER A 466 -13.53 3.02 1.35
CA SER A 466 -13.31 4.19 0.50
C SER A 466 -13.65 5.50 1.23
N LYS A 467 -12.77 6.47 1.08
CA LYS A 467 -12.88 7.83 1.59
C LYS A 467 -12.39 8.82 0.54
N TYR A 468 -12.73 10.08 0.68
CA TYR A 468 -12.27 11.10 -0.23
C TYR A 468 -11.95 12.39 0.51
N MET A 469 -10.82 12.98 0.15
CA MET A 469 -10.43 14.34 0.51
C MET A 469 -9.86 15.00 -0.74
N PRO A 470 -10.28 16.21 -1.10
CA PRO A 470 -9.74 16.93 -2.25
C PRO A 470 -8.22 17.14 -2.11
N ALA A 471 -7.47 16.85 -3.17
CA ALA A 471 -6.02 17.02 -3.19
C ALA A 471 -5.63 18.47 -2.86
N GLY A 472 -4.58 18.65 -2.07
CA GLY A 472 -4.10 19.95 -1.61
C GLY A 472 -4.92 20.57 -0.47
N PHE A 473 -6.07 20.00 -0.10
CA PHE A 473 -6.86 20.52 1.03
C PHE A 473 -6.17 20.17 2.36
N ARG A 474 -6.07 21.18 3.24
CA ARG A 474 -5.46 21.02 4.58
C ARG A 474 -6.28 21.75 5.63
N LEU A 475 -6.17 21.32 6.88
CA LEU A 475 -6.63 22.10 8.04
C LEU A 475 -5.68 23.27 8.28
N VAL A 476 -6.15 24.31 8.98
CA VAL A 476 -5.35 25.51 9.26
C VAL A 476 -4.13 25.18 10.14
N GLU A 477 -4.31 24.26 11.09
CA GLU A 477 -3.20 23.79 11.91
C GLU A 477 -2.29 22.85 11.10
N ALA A 478 -0.98 23.03 11.29
CA ALA A 478 0.02 22.15 10.73
C ALA A 478 -0.24 20.68 11.14
N ASN A 479 -0.19 19.78 10.18
CA ASN A 479 -0.22 18.35 10.45
C ASN A 479 1.20 17.80 10.39
N PRO A 480 1.77 17.32 11.52
CA PRO A 480 3.11 16.79 11.56
C PRO A 480 3.37 15.66 10.55
N ASP A 481 2.34 14.89 10.19
CA ASP A 481 2.45 13.82 9.21
C ASP A 481 2.72 14.36 7.80
N TYR A 482 2.05 15.43 7.40
CA TYR A 482 2.31 16.10 6.12
C TYR A 482 3.68 16.78 6.11
N ASP A 483 4.08 17.40 7.23
CA ASP A 483 5.40 18.06 7.33
C ASP A 483 6.54 17.04 7.21
N GLU A 484 6.41 15.84 7.82
CA GLU A 484 7.38 14.75 7.70
C GLU A 484 7.45 14.26 6.24
N LYS A 485 6.31 13.99 5.61
CA LYS A 485 6.27 13.52 4.23
C LYS A 485 6.78 14.54 3.23
N ALA A 486 6.42 15.80 3.39
CA ALA A 486 6.98 16.88 2.57
C ALA A 486 8.51 17.00 2.72
N ALA A 487 9.05 16.74 3.92
CA ALA A 487 10.49 16.68 4.15
C ALA A 487 11.14 15.48 3.46
N VAL A 488 10.50 14.30 3.50
CA VAL A 488 10.92 13.09 2.76
C VAL A 488 11.00 13.41 1.27
N GLU A 489 9.92 13.90 0.67
CA GLU A 489 9.85 14.22 -0.75
C GLU A 489 10.97 15.18 -1.18
N LYS A 490 11.17 16.25 -0.43
CA LYS A 490 12.21 17.23 -0.71
C LYS A 490 13.62 16.63 -0.68
N ILE A 491 13.87 15.64 0.21
CA ILE A 491 15.18 14.95 0.29
C ILE A 491 15.35 14.01 -0.90
N TYR A 492 14.27 13.35 -1.33
CA TYR A 492 14.29 12.32 -2.38
C TYR A 492 14.15 12.90 -3.80
N GLU A 493 13.47 14.06 -3.97
CA GLU A 493 13.17 14.68 -5.26
C GLU A 493 14.36 14.70 -6.25
N PRO A 494 15.60 15.03 -5.86
CA PRO A 494 16.74 15.05 -6.78
C PRO A 494 17.11 13.67 -7.35
N ASN A 495 16.63 12.59 -6.73
CA ASN A 495 17.00 11.22 -7.05
C ASN A 495 15.77 10.36 -7.43
N MET A 496 14.57 10.94 -7.57
CA MET A 496 13.38 10.20 -7.98
C MET A 496 13.40 9.84 -9.47
N THR A 497 12.72 8.76 -9.82
CA THR A 497 12.44 8.43 -11.22
C THR A 497 11.52 9.48 -11.85
N GLU A 498 11.64 9.70 -13.19
CA GLU A 498 10.75 10.60 -13.93
C GLU A 498 9.34 10.03 -14.14
N GLY A 499 9.18 8.70 -14.04
CA GLY A 499 7.91 7.97 -14.23
C GLY A 499 7.46 7.23 -12.98
N VAL A 500 6.24 6.72 -13.05
CA VAL A 500 5.62 5.82 -12.07
C VAL A 500 5.22 4.52 -12.74
N ILE A 501 5.14 3.43 -11.97
CA ILE A 501 4.68 2.14 -12.50
C ILE A 501 3.16 2.18 -12.57
N GLU A 502 2.61 2.16 -13.80
CA GLU A 502 1.17 2.10 -14.02
C GLU A 502 0.67 0.65 -13.92
N GLU A 503 -0.40 0.44 -13.18
CA GLU A 503 -1.08 -0.85 -13.11
C GLU A 503 -2.28 -0.87 -14.06
N ASN A 504 -2.16 -1.66 -15.13
CA ASN A 504 -3.22 -1.86 -16.10
C ASN A 504 -4.19 -2.96 -15.68
N TRP A 505 -5.44 -2.91 -16.17
CA TRP A 505 -6.34 -4.04 -16.08
C TRP A 505 -5.80 -5.22 -16.89
N ILE A 506 -5.98 -6.43 -16.33
CA ILE A 506 -5.62 -7.67 -17.02
C ILE A 506 -6.73 -8.01 -18.03
N ASP A 507 -6.34 -8.44 -19.24
CA ASP A 507 -7.30 -8.91 -20.24
C ASP A 507 -8.08 -10.14 -19.71
N MET A 508 -9.38 -10.15 -19.96
CA MET A 508 -10.31 -11.18 -19.50
C MET A 508 -9.86 -12.62 -19.82
N GLY A 509 -9.26 -12.83 -21.00
CA GLY A 509 -8.77 -14.15 -21.40
C GLY A 509 -7.51 -14.61 -20.66
N SER A 510 -6.86 -13.72 -19.93
CA SER A 510 -5.57 -13.96 -19.26
C SER A 510 -5.66 -14.04 -17.74
N ILE A 511 -6.83 -13.82 -17.15
CA ILE A 511 -7.00 -13.68 -15.67
C ILE A 511 -6.47 -14.90 -14.92
N ASP A 512 -6.95 -16.11 -15.27
CA ASP A 512 -6.55 -17.34 -14.56
C ASP A 512 -5.04 -17.60 -14.74
N THR A 513 -4.53 -17.41 -15.94
CA THR A 513 -3.09 -17.56 -16.25
C THR A 513 -2.26 -16.54 -15.47
N TYR A 514 -2.71 -15.28 -15.42
CA TYR A 514 -2.03 -14.23 -14.67
C TYR A 514 -1.99 -14.54 -13.17
N ALA A 515 -3.11 -14.97 -12.59
CA ALA A 515 -3.19 -15.27 -11.16
C ALA A 515 -2.24 -16.41 -10.76
N ASP A 516 -2.23 -17.50 -11.55
CA ASP A 516 -1.35 -18.64 -11.29
C ASP A 516 0.13 -18.28 -11.41
N ILE A 517 0.50 -17.57 -12.48
CA ILE A 517 1.89 -17.16 -12.71
C ILE A 517 2.34 -16.12 -11.67
N SER A 518 1.50 -15.12 -11.37
CA SER A 518 1.83 -14.07 -10.39
C SER A 518 2.16 -14.64 -9.03
N THR A 519 1.37 -15.59 -8.55
CA THR A 519 1.62 -16.25 -7.26
C THR A 519 2.94 -17.01 -7.29
N ALA A 520 3.17 -17.81 -8.33
CA ALA A 520 4.40 -18.62 -8.44
C ALA A 520 5.67 -17.74 -8.55
N ILE A 521 5.62 -16.65 -9.32
CA ILE A 521 6.73 -15.70 -9.47
C ILE A 521 7.01 -14.99 -8.15
N LYS A 522 5.97 -14.47 -7.49
CA LYS A 522 6.11 -13.78 -6.21
C LYS A 522 6.75 -14.69 -5.16
N ASP A 523 6.19 -15.87 -4.95
CA ASP A 523 6.68 -16.80 -3.93
C ASP A 523 8.14 -17.22 -4.21
N TYR A 524 8.47 -17.45 -5.46
CA TYR A 524 9.84 -17.82 -5.86
C TYR A 524 10.80 -16.63 -5.68
N PHE A 525 10.42 -15.42 -6.09
CA PHE A 525 11.23 -14.21 -5.92
C PHE A 525 11.54 -13.94 -4.45
N GLU A 526 10.53 -13.93 -3.59
CA GLU A 526 10.68 -13.70 -2.15
C GLU A 526 11.50 -14.80 -1.46
N GLN A 527 11.26 -16.06 -1.82
CA GLN A 527 12.03 -17.18 -1.29
C GLN A 527 13.51 -17.09 -1.66
N GLN A 528 13.81 -16.84 -2.94
CA GLN A 528 15.19 -16.75 -3.41
C GLN A 528 15.92 -15.55 -2.81
N GLN A 529 15.24 -14.41 -2.71
CA GLN A 529 15.78 -13.23 -2.01
C GLN A 529 16.20 -13.58 -0.57
N ALA A 530 15.32 -14.24 0.19
CA ALA A 530 15.61 -14.65 1.55
C ALA A 530 16.80 -15.61 1.63
N MET A 531 16.89 -16.59 0.73
CA MET A 531 17.99 -17.54 0.68
C MET A 531 19.34 -16.89 0.33
N PHE A 532 19.34 -15.93 -0.60
CA PHE A 532 20.54 -15.13 -0.93
C PHE A 532 20.98 -14.26 0.24
N VAL A 533 20.06 -13.55 0.86
CA VAL A 533 20.36 -12.66 1.99
C VAL A 533 20.86 -13.46 3.18
N ALA A 534 20.22 -14.58 3.52
CA ALA A 534 20.65 -15.46 4.60
C ALA A 534 21.99 -16.18 4.32
N GLY A 535 22.48 -16.16 3.06
CA GLY A 535 23.69 -16.87 2.63
C GLY A 535 23.50 -18.39 2.54
N GLU A 536 22.26 -18.87 2.46
CA GLU A 536 21.94 -20.26 2.17
C GLU A 536 22.27 -20.63 0.72
N GLN A 537 22.21 -19.63 -0.16
CA GLN A 537 22.70 -19.66 -1.52
C GLN A 537 23.76 -18.56 -1.72
N ASP A 538 24.85 -18.89 -2.40
CA ASP A 538 25.90 -17.91 -2.68
C ASP A 538 25.50 -17.02 -3.87
N ILE A 539 25.11 -15.78 -3.58
CA ILE A 539 24.74 -14.78 -4.59
C ILE A 539 25.90 -14.44 -5.53
N ASN A 540 27.15 -14.65 -5.10
CA ASN A 540 28.35 -14.35 -5.89
C ASN A 540 28.75 -15.50 -6.81
N ASP A 541 28.17 -16.70 -6.66
CA ASP A 541 28.37 -17.81 -7.58
C ASP A 541 27.49 -17.64 -8.83
N ASP A 542 28.13 -17.54 -10.01
CA ASP A 542 27.43 -17.33 -11.28
C ASP A 542 26.44 -18.44 -11.62
N ALA A 543 26.74 -19.68 -11.26
CA ALA A 543 25.84 -20.80 -11.54
C ALA A 543 24.59 -20.75 -10.67
N THR A 544 24.73 -20.34 -9.42
CA THR A 544 23.61 -20.14 -8.47
C THR A 544 22.70 -18.99 -8.94
N TRP A 545 23.29 -17.86 -9.33
CA TRP A 545 22.53 -16.74 -9.90
C TRP A 545 21.79 -17.13 -11.18
N GLN A 546 22.49 -17.83 -12.11
CA GLN A 546 21.85 -18.27 -13.35
C GLN A 546 20.71 -19.25 -13.10
N ALA A 547 20.84 -20.15 -12.12
CA ALA A 547 19.75 -21.06 -11.75
C ALA A 547 18.51 -20.31 -11.22
N TYR A 548 18.70 -19.22 -10.48
CA TYR A 548 17.61 -18.34 -10.07
C TYR A 548 16.95 -17.69 -11.29
N VAL A 549 17.73 -17.09 -12.18
CA VAL A 549 17.21 -16.46 -13.40
C VAL A 549 16.44 -17.46 -14.26
N ASP A 550 17.02 -18.64 -14.51
CA ASP A 550 16.36 -19.72 -15.27
C ASP A 550 15.06 -20.16 -14.60
N GLY A 551 15.01 -20.16 -13.26
CA GLY A 551 13.81 -20.48 -12.49
C GLY A 551 12.69 -19.48 -12.71
N MET A 552 13.00 -18.17 -12.72
CA MET A 552 12.01 -17.10 -13.02
C MET A 552 11.41 -17.28 -14.43
N TYR A 553 12.25 -17.53 -15.44
CA TYR A 553 11.79 -17.79 -16.81
C TYR A 553 10.95 -19.07 -16.92
N ALA A 554 11.35 -20.12 -16.21
CA ALA A 554 10.60 -21.39 -16.20
C ALA A 554 9.22 -21.28 -15.54
N LEU A 555 9.02 -20.32 -14.65
CA LEU A 555 7.72 -19.99 -14.04
C LEU A 555 6.84 -19.10 -14.92
N GLY A 556 7.32 -18.64 -16.08
CA GLY A 556 6.54 -17.85 -17.03
C GLY A 556 6.72 -16.33 -16.87
N LEU A 557 7.91 -15.86 -16.46
CA LEU A 557 8.20 -14.44 -16.30
C LEU A 557 7.83 -13.60 -17.55
N GLU A 558 8.16 -14.08 -18.76
CA GLU A 558 7.84 -13.35 -19.99
C GLU A 558 6.33 -13.24 -20.22
N ASP A 559 5.58 -14.32 -19.99
CA ASP A 559 4.13 -14.32 -20.11
C ASP A 559 3.49 -13.39 -19.08
N TRP A 560 3.99 -13.44 -17.83
CA TRP A 560 3.53 -12.56 -16.75
C TRP A 560 3.71 -11.08 -17.06
N LEU A 561 4.86 -10.69 -17.61
CA LEU A 561 5.14 -9.32 -18.04
C LEU A 561 4.30 -8.93 -19.24
N SER A 562 4.22 -9.80 -20.25
CA SER A 562 3.44 -9.57 -21.49
C SER A 562 1.96 -9.31 -21.19
N ILE A 563 1.36 -10.06 -20.25
CA ILE A 563 -0.04 -9.86 -19.82
C ILE A 563 -0.25 -8.47 -19.21
N GLN A 564 0.76 -7.91 -18.55
CA GLN A 564 0.73 -6.56 -17.99
C GLN A 564 1.11 -5.45 -18.98
N GLY A 565 1.44 -5.81 -20.22
CA GLY A 565 1.91 -4.87 -21.23
C GLY A 565 3.37 -4.44 -21.06
N ILE A 566 4.15 -5.16 -20.23
CA ILE A 566 5.58 -4.89 -19.99
C ILE A 566 6.40 -5.76 -20.92
N SER A 567 7.24 -5.15 -21.74
CA SER A 567 8.03 -5.88 -22.74
C SER A 567 9.53 -5.95 -22.44
N THR A 568 9.99 -5.21 -21.42
CA THR A 568 11.42 -5.03 -21.16
C THR A 568 11.82 -5.70 -19.85
N ILE A 569 12.87 -6.52 -19.92
CA ILE A 569 13.57 -7.09 -18.76
C ILE A 569 14.93 -6.41 -18.69
N ALA A 570 15.28 -5.86 -17.53
CA ALA A 570 16.58 -5.20 -17.34
C ALA A 570 17.70 -6.26 -17.29
N GLU A 571 18.86 -5.94 -17.92
CA GLU A 571 20.04 -6.80 -17.94
C GLU A 571 20.91 -6.71 -16.66
#